data_f0431b5610542e8457c1269ccd04fa03
#
_entry.id   f0431b5610542e8457c1269ccd04fa03
#
_cell.length_a   1.000
_cell.length_b   1.000
_cell.length_c   1.000
_cell.angle_alpha   90.00
_cell.angle_beta   90.00
_cell.angle_gamma   90.00
#
_symmetry.space_group_name_H-M   'P 1'
#
loop_
_entity.id
_entity.type
_entity.pdbx_description
1 polymer ?
#
loop_
_entity_poly.entity_id
_entity_poly.type
_entity_poly.pdbx_seq_one_letter_code
_entity_poly.pdbx_strand_id
1 'polypeptide(L)'
;MEKSIGYLGGPTTIYHEIGPMETIWRISRLYNISPESIYSANSLSPGDPLIVGRKLIIPNATMIRHVINLYDNPQWKYIVVHHTATGRGNAKTIYVSHLDRGFSNGLGYHFLIDNGTMGKGDGQIEMAPRWIWQQNGAHCKADDMNKKAIGVALVGNFNRDKPTPNQLQSLSFLLSVLRSYYHIPPAQVIGHREVPGAKTECPGKFFPTDQLRKTAGSGN
;
A
#
# COMPACT_ATOMS: atom_id res chain seq x y z
N MET A 1 -12.57 -7.41 7.46
CA MET A 1 -11.84 -6.11 7.48
C MET A 1 -10.84 -6.16 8.62
N GLU A 2 -9.57 -6.20 8.30
CA GLU A 2 -8.46 -6.25 9.27
C GLU A 2 -7.94 -4.84 9.55
N LYS A 3 -7.46 -4.58 10.77
CA LYS A 3 -7.02 -3.25 11.22
C LYS A 3 -5.68 -3.31 11.92
N SER A 4 -4.79 -2.40 11.59
CA SER A 4 -3.63 -2.05 12.41
C SER A 4 -3.75 -0.60 12.88
N ILE A 5 -3.14 -0.27 14.00
CA ILE A 5 -3.26 1.05 14.61
C ILE A 5 -1.86 1.60 14.87
N GLY A 6 -1.56 2.76 14.26
CA GLY A 6 -0.39 3.58 14.58
C GLY A 6 -0.84 4.81 15.39
N TYR A 7 -0.15 5.08 16.50
CA TYR A 7 -0.43 6.26 17.34
C TYR A 7 0.48 7.43 16.96
N LEU A 8 -0.08 8.64 16.86
CA LEU A 8 0.65 9.86 16.48
C LEU A 8 1.21 10.64 17.69
N GLY A 9 1.12 10.10 18.89
CA GLY A 9 1.64 10.74 20.11
C GLY A 9 0.75 11.84 20.71
N GLY A 10 -0.29 12.27 20.01
CA GLY A 10 -1.28 13.26 20.46
C GLY A 10 -2.08 13.80 19.29
N PRO A 11 -3.15 14.59 19.55
CA PRO A 11 -3.93 15.21 18.49
C PRO A 11 -3.08 16.15 17.65
N THR A 12 -3.03 15.91 16.33
CA THR A 12 -2.26 16.74 15.42
C THR A 12 -3.03 16.97 14.12
N THR A 13 -2.78 18.08 13.47
CA THR A 13 -3.31 18.33 12.13
C THR A 13 -2.33 17.82 11.11
N ILE A 14 -2.80 16.94 10.24
CA ILE A 14 -2.01 16.38 9.15
C ILE A 14 -2.68 16.66 7.81
N TYR A 15 -1.94 16.48 6.73
CA TYR A 15 -2.45 16.63 5.36
C TYR A 15 -2.51 15.26 4.69
N HIS A 16 -3.67 14.94 4.10
CA HIS A 16 -3.87 13.71 3.34
C HIS A 16 -4.08 14.04 1.87
N GLU A 17 -3.24 13.53 0.99
CA GLU A 17 -3.44 13.64 -0.45
C GLU A 17 -4.39 12.55 -0.93
N ILE A 18 -5.53 12.95 -1.53
CA ILE A 18 -6.55 12.02 -1.99
C ILE A 18 -5.99 11.10 -3.07
N GLY A 19 -6.02 9.80 -2.80
CA GLY A 19 -5.68 8.75 -3.77
C GLY A 19 -6.88 8.33 -4.62
N PRO A 20 -6.65 7.49 -5.65
CA PRO A 20 -7.72 6.89 -6.43
C PRO A 20 -8.70 6.09 -5.55
N MET A 21 -9.99 6.21 -5.79
CA MET A 21 -11.06 5.47 -5.10
C MET A 21 -11.17 5.72 -3.59
N GLU A 22 -10.50 6.73 -3.04
CA GLU A 22 -10.71 7.15 -1.65
C GLU A 22 -12.04 7.89 -1.48
N THR A 23 -12.60 7.79 -0.29
CA THR A 23 -13.81 8.52 0.13
C THR A 23 -13.57 9.16 1.48
N ILE A 24 -14.28 10.24 1.81
CA ILE A 24 -14.20 10.87 3.15
C ILE A 24 -14.45 9.85 4.25
N TRP A 25 -15.38 8.92 4.06
CA TRP A 25 -15.65 7.85 5.02
C TRP A 25 -14.40 6.96 5.25
N ARG A 26 -13.69 6.54 4.19
CA ARG A 26 -12.46 5.75 4.33
C ARG A 26 -11.34 6.53 5.00
N ILE A 27 -11.15 7.79 4.59
CA ILE A 27 -10.14 8.69 5.15
C ILE A 27 -10.45 8.95 6.64
N SER A 28 -11.69 9.17 7.03
CA SER A 28 -12.10 9.36 8.42
C SER A 28 -11.75 8.13 9.29
N ARG A 29 -11.95 6.94 8.76
CA ARG A 29 -11.59 5.68 9.44
C ARG A 29 -10.08 5.49 9.58
N LEU A 30 -9.31 5.93 8.57
CA LEU A 30 -7.85 5.86 8.61
C LEU A 30 -7.28 6.65 9.78
N TYR A 31 -7.81 7.85 10.03
CA TYR A 31 -7.32 8.78 11.04
C TYR A 31 -8.13 8.79 12.34
N ASN A 32 -9.16 7.96 12.43
CA ASN A 32 -10.09 7.85 13.57
C ASN A 32 -10.70 9.18 13.97
N ILE A 33 -11.19 9.93 13.00
CA ILE A 33 -11.95 11.16 13.17
C ILE A 33 -13.32 11.04 12.50
N SER A 34 -14.24 11.97 12.77
CA SER A 34 -15.54 11.95 12.11
C SER A 34 -15.44 12.49 10.67
N PRO A 35 -16.27 12.00 9.74
CA PRO A 35 -16.37 12.57 8.39
C PRO A 35 -16.69 14.07 8.43
N GLU A 36 -17.55 14.51 9.34
CA GLU A 36 -17.97 15.89 9.53
C GLU A 36 -16.78 16.81 9.85
N SER A 37 -15.83 16.32 10.67
CA SER A 37 -14.60 17.07 10.97
C SER A 37 -13.75 17.30 9.72
N ILE A 38 -13.69 16.32 8.80
CA ILE A 38 -12.98 16.47 7.52
C ILE A 38 -13.75 17.44 6.61
N TYR A 39 -15.07 17.27 6.48
CA TYR A 39 -15.89 18.19 5.67
C TYR A 39 -15.72 19.63 6.13
N SER A 40 -15.88 19.90 7.43
CA SER A 40 -15.76 21.25 8.00
C SER A 40 -14.37 21.85 7.79
N ALA A 41 -13.30 21.09 8.04
CA ALA A 41 -11.92 21.57 7.91
C ALA A 41 -11.51 21.89 6.45
N ASN A 42 -12.26 21.37 5.46
CA ASN A 42 -11.93 21.49 4.04
C ASN A 42 -12.96 22.25 3.22
N SER A 43 -13.96 22.85 3.87
CA SER A 43 -15.10 23.53 3.20
C SER A 43 -15.76 22.63 2.16
N LEU A 44 -16.04 21.38 2.55
CA LEU A 44 -16.71 20.37 1.73
C LEU A 44 -18.08 20.04 2.34
N SER A 45 -18.98 19.59 1.48
CA SER A 45 -20.29 19.05 1.84
C SER A 45 -20.37 17.54 1.50
N PRO A 46 -21.25 16.77 2.17
CA PRO A 46 -21.55 15.42 1.74
C PRO A 46 -22.05 15.40 0.29
N GLY A 47 -21.40 14.58 -0.55
CA GLY A 47 -21.70 14.49 -1.98
C GLY A 47 -20.75 15.29 -2.89
N ASP A 48 -19.92 16.18 -2.34
CA ASP A 48 -18.90 16.86 -3.13
C ASP A 48 -17.90 15.87 -3.73
N PRO A 49 -17.50 16.05 -5.01
CA PRO A 49 -16.55 15.16 -5.66
C PRO A 49 -15.15 15.30 -5.01
N LEU A 50 -14.53 14.19 -4.70
CA LEU A 50 -13.14 14.15 -4.26
C LEU A 50 -12.21 14.11 -5.46
N ILE A 51 -11.37 15.12 -5.59
CA ILE A 51 -10.41 15.24 -6.69
C ILE A 51 -9.10 14.55 -6.28
N VAL A 52 -8.70 13.51 -7.01
CA VAL A 52 -7.44 12.81 -6.79
C VAL A 52 -6.26 13.78 -6.83
N GLY A 53 -5.41 13.73 -5.81
CA GLY A 53 -4.28 14.63 -5.62
C GLY A 53 -4.58 15.94 -4.91
N ARG A 54 -5.85 16.27 -4.64
CA ARG A 54 -6.17 17.36 -3.71
C ARG A 54 -5.73 16.98 -2.30
N LYS A 55 -5.14 17.91 -1.57
CA LYS A 55 -4.79 17.74 -0.16
C LYS A 55 -5.99 18.12 0.71
N LEU A 56 -6.32 17.22 1.64
CA LEU A 56 -7.29 17.46 2.70
C LEU A 56 -6.58 17.76 4.01
N ILE A 57 -7.13 18.69 4.76
CA ILE A 57 -6.77 18.94 6.16
C ILE A 57 -7.47 17.87 7.00
N ILE A 58 -6.70 17.13 7.79
CA ILE A 58 -7.19 16.13 8.74
C ILE A 58 -6.93 16.68 10.14
N PRO A 59 -7.95 17.30 10.77
CA PRO A 59 -7.79 17.92 12.08
C PRO A 59 -7.75 16.86 13.19
N ASN A 60 -6.99 17.13 14.25
CA ASN A 60 -7.01 16.34 15.49
C ASN A 60 -6.81 14.82 15.27
N ALA A 61 -6.02 14.43 14.27
CA ALA A 61 -5.65 13.03 14.08
C ALA A 61 -4.82 12.55 15.28
N THR A 62 -5.22 11.44 15.89
CA THR A 62 -4.52 10.82 17.04
C THR A 62 -3.88 9.50 16.68
N MET A 63 -4.32 8.88 15.60
CA MET A 63 -3.85 7.58 15.15
C MET A 63 -4.04 7.40 13.65
N ILE A 64 -3.29 6.48 13.08
CA ILE A 64 -3.48 5.97 11.72
C ILE A 64 -3.98 4.53 11.82
N ARG A 65 -5.11 4.23 11.21
CA ARG A 65 -5.65 2.86 11.07
C ARG A 65 -5.50 2.39 9.65
N HIS A 66 -4.83 1.27 9.47
CA HIS A 66 -4.86 0.58 8.17
C HIS A 66 -6.10 -0.31 8.11
N VAL A 67 -6.97 -0.06 7.15
CA VAL A 67 -8.18 -0.84 6.90
C VAL A 67 -8.05 -1.48 5.54
N ILE A 68 -7.89 -2.80 5.50
CA ILE A 68 -7.73 -3.57 4.27
C ILE A 68 -9.07 -4.22 3.90
N ASN A 69 -9.61 -3.86 2.75
CA ASN A 69 -10.76 -4.55 2.19
C ASN A 69 -10.29 -5.87 1.57
N LEU A 70 -10.92 -6.96 1.96
CA LEU A 70 -10.64 -8.29 1.44
C LEU A 70 -11.80 -8.74 0.54
N TYR A 71 -11.46 -9.44 -0.54
CA TYR A 71 -12.39 -9.89 -1.56
C TYR A 71 -12.17 -11.38 -1.80
N ASP A 72 -13.22 -12.15 -1.95
CA ASP A 72 -13.10 -13.57 -2.31
C ASP A 72 -12.54 -13.70 -3.74
N ASN A 73 -11.33 -14.24 -3.83
CA ASN A 73 -10.66 -14.45 -5.11
C ASN A 73 -9.64 -15.60 -5.02
N PRO A 74 -9.96 -16.77 -5.55
CA PRO A 74 -9.14 -17.97 -5.42
C PRO A 74 -7.85 -17.94 -6.25
N GLN A 75 -7.67 -16.92 -7.11
CA GLN A 75 -6.46 -16.82 -7.95
C GLN A 75 -5.21 -16.44 -7.17
N TRP A 76 -5.35 -15.76 -6.02
CA TRP A 76 -4.20 -15.28 -5.24
C TRP A 76 -3.49 -16.43 -4.53
N LYS A 77 -2.31 -16.80 -5.04
CA LYS A 77 -1.46 -17.90 -4.51
C LYS A 77 -0.13 -17.42 -3.98
N TYR A 78 0.30 -16.23 -4.40
CA TYR A 78 1.59 -15.64 -4.05
C TYR A 78 1.41 -14.19 -3.60
N ILE A 79 2.39 -13.69 -2.84
CA ILE A 79 2.61 -12.25 -2.64
C ILE A 79 4.01 -11.94 -3.15
N VAL A 80 4.12 -11.01 -4.08
CA VAL A 80 5.41 -10.54 -4.61
C VAL A 80 5.66 -9.13 -4.10
N VAL A 81 6.79 -8.97 -3.38
CA VAL A 81 7.18 -7.70 -2.78
C VAL A 81 8.17 -6.97 -3.69
N HIS A 82 7.93 -5.67 -3.86
CA HIS A 82 8.68 -4.78 -4.73
C HIS A 82 9.16 -3.53 -4.01
N HIS A 83 10.05 -2.80 -4.63
CA HIS A 83 10.24 -1.37 -4.40
C HIS A 83 9.84 -0.57 -5.64
N THR A 84 9.61 0.74 -5.48
CA THR A 84 9.33 1.62 -6.63
C THR A 84 10.60 2.03 -7.38
N ALA A 85 11.77 1.78 -6.80
CA ALA A 85 13.09 2.26 -7.25
C ALA A 85 13.20 3.81 -7.31
N THR A 86 12.30 4.53 -6.61
CA THR A 86 12.29 5.98 -6.49
C THR A 86 12.40 6.37 -5.01
N GLY A 87 13.12 7.46 -4.68
CA GLY A 87 13.23 7.92 -3.29
C GLY A 87 11.96 8.61 -2.77
N ARG A 88 11.03 8.98 -3.66
CA ARG A 88 9.80 9.72 -3.36
C ARG A 88 8.66 9.18 -4.21
N GLY A 89 7.44 9.18 -3.66
CA GLY A 89 6.26 8.74 -4.40
C GLY A 89 5.03 8.61 -3.51
N ASN A 90 3.90 8.38 -4.16
CA ASN A 90 2.62 7.93 -3.62
C ASN A 90 1.86 7.22 -4.75
N ALA A 91 0.69 6.64 -4.47
CA ALA A 91 -0.06 5.89 -5.47
C ALA A 91 -0.37 6.71 -6.73
N LYS A 92 -0.67 8.02 -6.58
CA LYS A 92 -0.94 8.91 -7.70
C LYS A 92 0.29 9.09 -8.59
N THR A 93 1.44 9.45 -8.02
CA THR A 93 2.66 9.73 -8.79
C THR A 93 3.18 8.47 -9.49
N ILE A 94 3.11 7.32 -8.81
CA ILE A 94 3.49 6.04 -9.44
C ILE A 94 2.46 5.61 -10.49
N TYR A 95 1.17 5.89 -10.27
CA TYR A 95 0.12 5.64 -11.27
C TYR A 95 0.41 6.38 -12.58
N VAL A 96 0.69 7.70 -12.51
CA VAL A 96 1.02 8.52 -13.69
C VAL A 96 2.28 7.98 -14.37
N SER A 97 3.35 7.74 -13.61
CA SER A 97 4.60 7.18 -14.16
C SER A 97 4.40 5.83 -14.86
N HIS A 98 3.48 5.00 -14.37
CA HIS A 98 3.17 3.73 -15.01
C HIS A 98 2.35 3.92 -16.29
N LEU A 99 1.40 4.87 -16.33
CA LEU A 99 0.69 5.22 -17.56
C LEU A 99 1.67 5.69 -18.64
N ASP A 100 2.60 6.59 -18.31
CA ASP A 100 3.63 7.10 -19.23
C ASP A 100 4.53 5.97 -19.79
N ARG A 101 4.65 4.86 -19.06
CA ARG A 101 5.37 3.67 -19.47
C ARG A 101 4.50 2.65 -20.20
N GLY A 102 3.25 2.99 -20.54
CA GLY A 102 2.33 2.16 -21.31
C GLY A 102 1.54 1.13 -20.51
N PHE A 103 1.43 1.28 -19.18
CA PHE A 103 0.57 0.42 -18.36
C PHE A 103 -0.89 0.86 -18.52
N SER A 104 -1.70 0.09 -19.21
CA SER A 104 -3.07 0.45 -19.58
C SER A 104 -3.99 0.80 -18.38
N ASN A 105 -3.74 0.23 -17.21
CA ASN A 105 -4.54 0.43 -16.01
C ASN A 105 -3.73 1.12 -14.88
N GLY A 106 -2.74 1.95 -15.23
CA GLY A 106 -1.94 2.75 -14.29
C GLY A 106 -1.13 1.91 -13.31
N LEU A 107 -1.31 2.12 -11.99
CA LEU A 107 -0.50 1.48 -10.95
C LEU A 107 -0.48 -0.05 -11.09
N GLY A 108 0.68 -0.62 -11.37
CA GLY A 108 0.85 -2.05 -11.65
C GLY A 108 0.73 -2.95 -10.42
N TYR A 109 0.89 -2.39 -9.22
CA TYR A 109 0.79 -3.09 -7.94
C TYR A 109 -0.65 -3.10 -7.41
N HIS A 110 -0.94 -4.00 -6.46
CA HIS A 110 -2.23 -4.03 -5.75
C HIS A 110 -2.20 -3.15 -4.51
N PHE A 111 -1.03 -3.05 -3.87
CA PHE A 111 -0.80 -2.20 -2.69
C PHE A 111 0.49 -1.41 -2.86
N LEU A 112 0.49 -0.20 -2.31
CA LEU A 112 1.67 0.63 -2.15
C LEU A 112 1.82 1.01 -0.66
N ILE A 113 3.05 0.98 -0.14
CA ILE A 113 3.38 1.41 1.22
C ILE A 113 4.29 2.63 1.12
N ASP A 114 3.78 3.76 1.59
CA ASP A 114 4.43 5.07 1.48
C ASP A 114 5.59 5.23 2.46
N ASN A 115 6.48 6.20 2.18
CA ASN A 115 7.67 6.48 2.97
C ASN A 115 7.67 7.89 3.58
N GLY A 116 6.51 8.49 3.82
CA GLY A 116 6.38 9.83 4.39
C GLY A 116 6.58 10.97 3.39
N THR A 117 6.75 10.67 2.10
CA THR A 117 6.91 11.70 1.06
C THR A 117 5.60 11.98 0.31
N MET A 118 5.57 13.04 -0.47
CA MET A 118 4.46 13.41 -1.35
C MET A 118 3.09 13.53 -0.65
N GLY A 119 3.10 13.98 0.62
CA GLY A 119 1.88 14.23 1.39
C GLY A 119 1.24 13.01 2.03
N LYS A 120 1.91 11.86 2.01
CA LYS A 120 1.47 10.62 2.67
C LYS A 120 2.25 10.36 3.96
N GLY A 121 1.64 9.60 4.87
CA GLY A 121 2.31 9.15 6.09
C GLY A 121 3.35 8.05 5.82
N ASP A 122 4.45 8.04 6.59
CA ASP A 122 5.42 6.95 6.53
C ASP A 122 4.79 5.63 7.02
N GLY A 123 4.82 4.60 6.18
CA GLY A 123 4.12 3.33 6.42
C GLY A 123 2.64 3.34 6.04
N GLN A 124 2.09 4.41 5.47
CA GLN A 124 0.70 4.44 5.00
C GLN A 124 0.52 3.40 3.88
N ILE A 125 -0.56 2.59 3.97
CA ILE A 125 -0.91 1.61 2.95
C ILE A 125 -1.98 2.19 2.03
N GLU A 126 -1.67 2.29 0.75
CA GLU A 126 -2.61 2.67 -0.30
C GLU A 126 -3.05 1.43 -1.09
N MET A 127 -4.38 1.27 -1.29
CA MET A 127 -4.95 0.22 -2.13
C MET A 127 -5.13 0.75 -3.54
N ALA A 128 -4.55 0.06 -4.52
CA ALA A 128 -4.71 0.41 -5.92
C ALA A 128 -6.10 0.03 -6.47
N PRO A 129 -6.58 0.68 -7.55
CA PRO A 129 -7.80 0.26 -8.23
C PRO A 129 -7.78 -1.22 -8.61
N ARG A 130 -6.63 -1.78 -8.99
CA ARG A 130 -6.48 -3.23 -9.30
C ARG A 130 -6.90 -4.13 -8.14
N TRP A 131 -6.59 -3.73 -6.92
CA TRP A 131 -7.03 -4.46 -5.74
C TRP A 131 -8.55 -4.38 -5.56
N ILE A 132 -9.11 -3.18 -5.68
CA ILE A 132 -10.55 -2.93 -5.49
C ILE A 132 -11.37 -3.70 -6.53
N TRP A 133 -10.90 -3.77 -7.76
CA TRP A 133 -11.58 -4.47 -8.87
C TRP A 133 -11.07 -5.91 -9.09
N GLN A 134 -10.19 -6.41 -8.22
CA GLN A 134 -9.63 -7.76 -8.29
C GLN A 134 -9.04 -8.08 -9.68
N GLN A 135 -8.32 -7.13 -10.24
CA GLN A 135 -7.67 -7.26 -11.54
C GLN A 135 -6.28 -7.87 -11.41
N ASN A 136 -5.81 -8.50 -12.48
CA ASN A 136 -4.43 -8.96 -12.58
C ASN A 136 -3.45 -7.79 -12.36
N GLY A 137 -2.32 -8.08 -11.75
CA GLY A 137 -1.22 -7.15 -11.63
C GLY A 137 -0.57 -6.81 -12.97
N ALA A 138 0.29 -5.80 -12.95
CA ALA A 138 1.24 -5.50 -14.01
C ALA A 138 2.62 -5.22 -13.37
N HIS A 139 3.05 -6.11 -12.45
CA HIS A 139 4.23 -5.92 -11.63
C HIS A 139 5.31 -6.99 -11.85
N CYS A 140 4.94 -8.18 -12.31
CA CYS A 140 5.86 -9.27 -12.58
C CYS A 140 5.33 -10.19 -13.69
N LYS A 141 5.96 -10.14 -14.87
CA LYS A 141 5.58 -11.01 -16.01
C LYS A 141 6.13 -12.43 -15.87
N ALA A 142 7.26 -12.59 -15.17
CA ALA A 142 7.91 -13.88 -15.00
C ALA A 142 6.97 -14.86 -14.27
N ASP A 143 7.00 -16.10 -14.66
CA ASP A 143 6.22 -17.20 -14.07
C ASP A 143 4.72 -16.86 -13.87
N ASP A 144 4.14 -16.10 -14.79
CA ASP A 144 2.73 -15.69 -14.80
C ASP A 144 2.26 -15.00 -13.48
N MET A 145 3.18 -14.39 -12.73
CA MET A 145 2.92 -13.80 -11.42
C MET A 145 1.91 -12.65 -11.47
N ASN A 146 1.78 -11.97 -12.61
CA ASN A 146 0.74 -10.94 -12.75
C ASN A 146 -0.68 -11.47 -12.54
N LYS A 147 -0.94 -12.76 -12.81
CA LYS A 147 -2.26 -13.37 -12.65
C LYS A 147 -2.46 -14.03 -11.29
N LYS A 148 -1.42 -14.60 -10.71
CA LYS A 148 -1.54 -15.43 -9.49
C LYS A 148 -0.96 -14.80 -8.24
N ALA A 149 -0.34 -13.60 -8.34
CA ALA A 149 0.30 -12.95 -7.21
C ALA A 149 -0.27 -11.58 -6.91
N ILE A 150 -0.44 -11.31 -5.61
CA ILE A 150 -0.70 -9.97 -5.09
C ILE A 150 0.62 -9.19 -5.10
N GLY A 151 0.70 -8.10 -5.85
CA GLY A 151 1.88 -7.22 -5.88
C GLY A 151 1.80 -6.18 -4.78
N VAL A 152 2.80 -6.13 -3.90
CA VAL A 152 2.96 -5.12 -2.84
C VAL A 152 4.25 -4.37 -3.10
N ALA A 153 4.19 -3.05 -3.27
CA ALA A 153 5.39 -2.23 -3.46
C ALA A 153 5.58 -1.26 -2.29
N LEU A 154 6.83 -1.01 -1.91
CA LEU A 154 7.20 0.04 -0.98
C LEU A 154 7.85 1.20 -1.75
N VAL A 155 7.46 2.43 -1.43
CA VAL A 155 8.11 3.62 -1.98
C VAL A 155 9.54 3.70 -1.44
N GLY A 156 10.51 3.62 -2.33
CA GLY A 156 11.93 3.64 -1.96
C GLY A 156 12.82 3.06 -3.06
N ASN A 157 14.11 3.38 -3.01
CA ASN A 157 15.14 2.71 -3.79
C ASN A 157 16.05 1.91 -2.86
N PHE A 158 15.69 0.67 -2.59
CA PHE A 158 16.41 -0.17 -1.63
C PHE A 158 17.70 -0.82 -2.20
N ASN A 159 18.15 -0.33 -3.34
CA ASN A 159 19.55 -0.47 -3.75
C ASN A 159 20.45 0.62 -3.17
N ARG A 160 19.88 1.70 -2.59
CA ARG A 160 20.59 2.84 -1.99
C ARG A 160 20.33 2.92 -0.49
N ASP A 161 19.06 2.83 -0.09
CA ASP A 161 18.61 3.03 1.29
C ASP A 161 17.91 1.77 1.82
N LYS A 162 17.65 1.74 3.13
CA LYS A 162 16.78 0.70 3.74
C LYS A 162 15.32 1.19 3.77
N PRO A 163 14.34 0.27 3.77
CA PRO A 163 12.97 0.62 4.13
C PRO A 163 12.92 1.25 5.52
N THR A 164 11.96 2.15 5.75
CA THR A 164 11.74 2.71 7.09
C THR A 164 11.17 1.64 8.03
N PRO A 165 11.35 1.80 9.36
CA PRO A 165 10.71 0.91 10.34
C PRO A 165 9.17 0.87 10.18
N ASN A 166 8.54 2.02 9.89
CA ASN A 166 7.09 2.11 9.68
C ASN A 166 6.65 1.36 8.41
N GLN A 167 7.42 1.45 7.32
CA GLN A 167 7.16 0.66 6.12
C GLN A 167 7.23 -0.85 6.41
N LEU A 168 8.23 -1.30 7.17
CA LEU A 168 8.38 -2.71 7.51
C LEU A 168 7.26 -3.21 8.44
N GLN A 169 6.83 -2.40 9.41
CA GLN A 169 5.70 -2.71 10.27
C GLN A 169 4.41 -2.86 9.46
N SER A 170 4.13 -1.91 8.56
CA SER A 170 2.95 -1.94 7.70
C SER A 170 2.99 -3.11 6.72
N LEU A 171 4.17 -3.43 6.18
CA LEU A 171 4.34 -4.61 5.34
C LEU A 171 4.04 -5.89 6.13
N SER A 172 4.59 -6.03 7.33
CA SER A 172 4.34 -7.19 8.20
C SER A 172 2.84 -7.37 8.47
N PHE A 173 2.14 -6.29 8.83
CA PHE A 173 0.71 -6.29 9.01
C PHE A 173 -0.03 -6.73 7.75
N LEU A 174 0.25 -6.10 6.60
CA LEU A 174 -0.41 -6.41 5.33
C LEU A 174 -0.19 -7.86 4.91
N LEU A 175 1.04 -8.36 5.04
CA LEU A 175 1.38 -9.75 4.74
C LEU A 175 0.61 -10.73 5.64
N SER A 176 0.49 -10.43 6.95
CA SER A 176 -0.26 -11.29 7.88
C SER A 176 -1.73 -11.39 7.50
N VAL A 177 -2.36 -10.25 7.17
CA VAL A 177 -3.76 -10.15 6.74
C VAL A 177 -4.00 -10.95 5.45
N LEU A 178 -3.21 -10.68 4.40
CA LEU A 178 -3.38 -11.30 3.09
C LEU A 178 -3.11 -12.81 3.14
N ARG A 179 -2.05 -13.23 3.87
CA ARG A 179 -1.73 -14.65 4.02
C ARG A 179 -2.80 -15.41 4.77
N SER A 180 -3.29 -14.86 5.86
CA SER A 180 -4.35 -15.47 6.65
C SER A 180 -5.62 -15.68 5.82
N TYR A 181 -6.05 -14.64 5.12
CA TYR A 181 -7.30 -14.67 4.36
C TYR A 181 -7.23 -15.58 3.11
N TYR A 182 -6.13 -15.49 2.33
CA TYR A 182 -5.97 -16.27 1.09
C TYR A 182 -5.24 -17.60 1.30
N HIS A 183 -4.92 -17.96 2.54
CA HIS A 183 -4.17 -19.18 2.88
C HIS A 183 -2.83 -19.30 2.14
N ILE A 184 -2.11 -18.15 1.96
CA ILE A 184 -0.83 -18.11 1.26
C ILE A 184 0.28 -18.57 2.21
N PRO A 185 1.00 -19.68 1.90
CA PRO A 185 2.09 -20.16 2.74
C PRO A 185 3.26 -19.15 2.83
N PRO A 186 4.05 -19.16 3.92
CA PRO A 186 5.23 -18.31 4.05
C PRO A 186 6.19 -18.37 2.86
N ALA A 187 6.38 -19.56 2.30
CA ALA A 187 7.28 -19.80 1.17
C ALA A 187 6.82 -19.12 -0.14
N GLN A 188 5.54 -18.74 -0.22
CA GLN A 188 4.97 -18.04 -1.38
C GLN A 188 4.93 -16.50 -1.20
N VAL A 189 5.53 -15.99 -0.13
CA VAL A 189 5.82 -14.55 0.05
C VAL A 189 7.27 -14.31 -0.35
N ILE A 190 7.48 -13.72 -1.50
CA ILE A 190 8.79 -13.62 -2.14
C ILE A 190 9.08 -12.20 -2.65
N GLY A 191 10.35 -11.84 -2.71
CA GLY A 191 10.78 -10.63 -3.42
C GLY A 191 10.75 -10.85 -4.94
N HIS A 192 10.59 -9.78 -5.71
CA HIS A 192 10.52 -9.89 -7.17
C HIS A 192 11.72 -10.63 -7.77
N ARG A 193 12.94 -10.41 -7.27
CA ARG A 193 14.16 -11.10 -7.73
C ARG A 193 14.17 -12.61 -7.47
N GLU A 194 13.31 -13.10 -6.56
CA GLU A 194 13.20 -14.52 -6.22
C GLU A 194 12.21 -15.27 -7.12
N VAL A 195 11.47 -14.55 -7.96
CA VAL A 195 10.55 -15.16 -8.93
C VAL A 195 11.35 -15.86 -10.03
N PRO A 196 11.11 -17.15 -10.32
CA PRO A 196 11.77 -17.87 -11.40
C PRO A 196 11.67 -17.12 -12.72
N GLY A 197 12.81 -16.91 -13.39
CA GLY A 197 12.88 -16.18 -14.65
C GLY A 197 12.87 -14.66 -14.55
N ALA A 198 12.71 -14.07 -13.37
CA ALA A 198 12.83 -12.63 -13.20
C ALA A 198 14.30 -12.18 -13.30
N LYS A 199 14.54 -11.13 -14.09
CA LYS A 199 15.87 -10.50 -14.24
C LYS A 199 15.84 -9.11 -13.61
N THR A 200 15.92 -9.04 -12.28
CA THR A 200 15.79 -7.79 -11.54
C THR A 200 16.49 -7.87 -10.18
N GLU A 201 16.94 -6.73 -9.66
CA GLU A 201 17.41 -6.59 -8.27
C GLU A 201 16.28 -6.27 -7.28
N CYS A 202 15.07 -5.97 -7.78
CA CYS A 202 13.90 -5.64 -6.95
C CYS A 202 13.60 -6.78 -5.96
N PRO A 203 13.32 -6.49 -4.68
CA PRO A 203 13.07 -5.18 -4.05
C PRO A 203 14.32 -4.40 -3.62
N GLY A 204 15.51 -4.80 -4.01
CA GLY A 204 16.77 -4.11 -3.75
C GLY A 204 17.67 -4.82 -2.72
N LYS A 205 18.98 -4.55 -2.79
CA LYS A 205 20.00 -5.25 -1.98
C LYS A 205 19.89 -5.01 -0.48
N PHE A 206 19.39 -3.83 -0.07
CA PHE A 206 19.21 -3.49 1.35
C PHE A 206 17.80 -3.83 1.88
N PHE A 207 16.95 -4.42 1.03
CA PHE A 207 15.65 -4.90 1.49
C PHE A 207 15.82 -6.20 2.29
N PRO A 208 15.23 -6.30 3.51
CA PRO A 208 15.42 -7.46 4.39
C PRO A 208 14.53 -8.65 3.94
N THR A 209 14.86 -9.27 2.82
CA THR A 209 14.04 -10.33 2.17
C THR A 209 13.79 -11.52 3.11
N ASP A 210 14.75 -11.86 3.98
CA ASP A 210 14.60 -12.97 4.93
C ASP A 210 13.49 -12.72 5.97
N GLN A 211 13.13 -11.46 6.22
CA GLN A 211 12.05 -11.11 7.15
C GLN A 211 10.67 -11.39 6.55
N LEU A 212 10.52 -11.43 5.22
CA LEU A 212 9.22 -11.68 4.56
C LEU A 212 8.58 -12.99 5.03
N ARG A 213 9.39 -13.98 5.37
CA ARG A 213 8.93 -15.32 5.78
C ARG A 213 8.80 -15.48 7.29
N LYS A 214 9.51 -14.65 8.07
CA LYS A 214 9.53 -14.73 9.55
C LYS A 214 8.32 -14.09 10.22
N THR A 215 7.73 -13.06 9.61
CA THR A 215 6.56 -12.34 10.14
C THR A 215 5.27 -13.17 10.16
N ALA A 216 5.36 -14.44 9.85
CA ALA A 216 4.26 -15.37 9.69
C ALA A 216 4.07 -16.37 10.83
N GLY A 217 4.89 -16.31 11.86
CA GLY A 217 4.93 -17.35 12.92
C GLY A 217 4.54 -16.90 14.31
N SER A 218 4.16 -15.65 14.55
CA SER A 218 3.79 -15.17 15.89
C SER A 218 2.35 -14.70 15.95
N GLY A 219 1.44 -15.64 15.79
CA GLY A 219 0.03 -15.53 16.11
C GLY A 219 -0.38 -16.80 16.84
N ASN A 220 -0.12 -16.84 18.13
CA ASN A 220 -0.88 -17.62 19.10
C ASN A 220 -1.92 -16.71 19.71
#